data_0d8302e70d408b333c6e52145cbb7225
#
_entry.id   0d8302e70d408b333c6e52145cbb7225
#
_cell.length_a   1.000
_cell.length_b   1.000
_cell.length_c   1.000
_cell.angle_alpha   90.00
_cell.angle_beta   90.00
_cell.angle_gamma   90.00
#
_symmetry.space_group_name_H-M   'P 1'
#
loop_
_entity.id
_entity.type
_entity.pdbx_description
1 polymer ?
#
loop_
_entity_poly.entity_id
_entity_poly.type
_entity_poly.pdbx_seq_one_letter_code
_entity_poly.pdbx_strand_id
1 'polypeptide(L)'
;MGTRSHTNVFGRFDKDDEWQHVCTIYRQMDGYPKWHGRDIKEILEGKNVVNGIGTNKTNILNGAECLAAYLVGKLKGDEPGSIYLQAPTEDAKGIDYVYDLFVDAGELIILVVRDPWDRTVIYDGPVDSFDPVETERRSASLGEDE
;
A
#
# COMPACT_ATOMS: atom_id res chain seq x y z
N MET A 1 15.25 16.32 5.08
CA MET A 1 13.87 16.12 4.59
C MET A 1 13.62 14.66 4.31
N GLY A 2 12.52 14.17 4.78
CA GLY A 2 12.19 12.76 4.59
C GLY A 2 11.55 12.48 3.25
N THR A 3 11.66 11.24 2.81
CA THR A 3 10.95 10.73 1.64
C THR A 3 9.50 10.45 2.06
N ARG A 4 8.56 11.06 1.35
CA ARG A 4 7.13 11.02 1.69
C ARG A 4 6.39 10.05 0.80
N SER A 5 5.42 9.35 1.37
CA SER A 5 4.60 8.42 0.59
C SER A 5 3.12 8.54 0.93
N HIS A 6 2.30 8.20 -0.06
CA HIS A 6 0.89 7.89 0.13
C HIS A 6 0.69 6.41 -0.10
N THR A 7 -0.09 5.79 0.76
CA THR A 7 -0.58 4.43 0.56
C THR A 7 -2.10 4.50 0.45
N ASN A 8 -2.62 4.14 -0.70
CA ASN A 8 -4.05 4.15 -0.97
C ASN A 8 -4.59 2.73 -0.90
N VAL A 9 -5.69 2.55 -0.20
CA VAL A 9 -6.37 1.26 -0.13
C VAL A 9 -7.64 1.34 -0.96
N PHE A 10 -7.76 0.45 -1.95
CA PHE A 10 -8.93 0.33 -2.80
C PHE A 10 -9.56 -1.03 -2.55
N GLY A 11 -10.88 -1.05 -2.49
CA GLY A 11 -11.64 -2.27 -2.32
C GLY A 11 -12.87 -2.29 -3.17
N ARG A 12 -13.43 -3.48 -3.38
CA ARG A 12 -14.71 -3.66 -4.03
C ARG A 12 -15.36 -4.92 -3.47
N PHE A 13 -16.68 -4.95 -3.53
CA PHE A 13 -17.45 -6.05 -2.98
C PHE A 13 -17.52 -7.24 -3.94
N ASP A 14 -17.69 -6.93 -5.22
CA ASP A 14 -17.81 -7.90 -6.29
C ASP A 14 -16.84 -7.51 -7.41
N LYS A 15 -16.39 -8.49 -8.18
CA LYS A 15 -15.45 -8.25 -9.29
C LYS A 15 -16.00 -7.31 -10.37
N ASP A 16 -17.32 -7.23 -10.48
CA ASP A 16 -17.98 -6.35 -11.43
C ASP A 16 -18.18 -4.92 -10.90
N ASP A 17 -17.95 -4.71 -9.61
CA ASP A 17 -18.07 -3.39 -9.00
C ASP A 17 -16.85 -2.53 -9.30
N GLU A 18 -17.03 -1.23 -9.28
CA GLU A 18 -15.92 -0.29 -9.38
C GLU A 18 -15.09 -0.31 -8.09
N TRP A 19 -13.80 -0.07 -8.23
CA TRP A 19 -12.93 0.08 -7.09
C TRP A 19 -13.30 1.34 -6.31
N GLN A 20 -13.44 1.19 -4.99
CA GLN A 20 -13.69 2.31 -4.09
C GLN A 20 -12.41 2.64 -3.33
N HIS A 21 -12.06 3.90 -3.31
CA HIS A 21 -10.90 4.39 -2.57
C HIS A 21 -11.30 4.51 -1.09
N VAL A 22 -10.80 3.60 -0.26
CA VAL A 22 -11.20 3.48 1.15
C VAL A 22 -10.53 4.55 2.00
N CYS A 23 -9.21 4.71 1.84
CA CYS A 23 -8.45 5.69 2.62
C CYS A 23 -7.11 5.98 1.97
N THR A 24 -6.45 7.02 2.44
CA THR A 24 -5.07 7.35 2.10
C THR A 24 -4.27 7.41 3.40
N ILE A 25 -3.12 6.73 3.42
CA ILE A 25 -2.20 6.74 4.56
C ILE A 25 -0.99 7.57 4.15
N TYR A 26 -0.74 8.65 4.87
CA TYR A 26 0.42 9.50 4.62
C TYR A 26 1.56 9.09 5.55
N ARG A 27 2.72 8.81 4.97
CA ARG A 27 3.94 8.57 5.75
C ARG A 27 4.93 9.69 5.46
N GLN A 28 5.36 10.37 6.50
CA GLN A 28 6.18 11.57 6.39
C GLN A 28 7.65 11.29 6.10
N MET A 29 8.17 10.15 6.57
CA MET A 29 9.57 9.76 6.40
C MET A 29 9.68 8.30 6.03
N ASP A 30 10.79 7.93 5.38
CA ASP A 30 11.09 6.54 5.02
C ASP A 30 10.07 5.93 4.05
N GLY A 31 9.51 6.77 3.17
CA GLY A 31 8.48 6.34 2.21
C GLY A 31 8.99 5.60 0.99
N TYR A 32 10.29 5.41 0.83
CA TYR A 32 10.87 4.76 -0.34
C TYR A 32 10.68 3.23 -0.29
N PRO A 33 10.74 2.56 -1.46
CA PRO A 33 10.36 1.13 -1.55
C PRO A 33 11.13 0.19 -0.63
N LYS A 34 12.40 0.44 -0.43
CA LYS A 34 13.25 -0.40 0.41
C LYS A 34 12.87 -0.35 1.89
N TRP A 35 12.10 0.68 2.28
CA TRP A 35 11.69 0.87 3.67
C TRP A 35 10.17 0.71 3.83
N HIS A 36 9.39 1.63 3.30
CA HIS A 36 7.92 1.56 3.39
C HIS A 36 7.36 0.37 2.62
N GLY A 37 7.89 0.10 1.43
CA GLY A 37 7.47 -1.07 0.65
C GLY A 37 7.76 -2.36 1.39
N ARG A 38 8.91 -2.45 2.04
CA ARG A 38 9.26 -3.61 2.87
C ARG A 38 8.27 -3.78 4.02
N ASP A 39 7.91 -2.67 4.68
CA ASP A 39 6.93 -2.71 5.77
C ASP A 39 5.58 -3.22 5.28
N ILE A 40 5.09 -2.73 4.15
CA ILE A 40 3.84 -3.20 3.56
C ILE A 40 3.92 -4.71 3.30
N LYS A 41 5.01 -5.16 2.70
CA LYS A 41 5.18 -6.58 2.40
C LYS A 41 5.16 -7.43 3.67
N GLU A 42 5.96 -7.06 4.67
CA GLU A 42 6.04 -7.81 5.92
C GLU A 42 4.70 -7.88 6.64
N ILE A 43 3.92 -6.80 6.58
CA ILE A 43 2.62 -6.75 7.24
C ILE A 43 1.58 -7.60 6.51
N LEU A 44 1.58 -7.57 5.18
CA LEU A 44 0.50 -8.15 4.38
C LEU A 44 0.81 -9.49 3.73
N GLU A 45 2.08 -9.91 3.64
CA GLU A 45 2.41 -11.17 3.00
C GLU A 45 1.75 -12.35 3.73
N GLY A 46 1.28 -13.31 2.98
CA GLY A 46 0.63 -14.49 3.53
C GLY A 46 -0.77 -14.24 4.08
N LYS A 47 -1.30 -13.02 3.96
CA LYS A 47 -2.66 -12.68 4.42
C LYS A 47 -3.67 -13.02 3.35
N ASN A 48 -4.80 -13.58 3.77
CA ASN A 48 -5.92 -13.91 2.89
C ASN A 48 -7.07 -12.94 3.13
N VAL A 49 -7.66 -12.43 2.07
CA VAL A 49 -8.80 -11.53 2.16
C VAL A 49 -10.08 -12.32 1.97
N VAL A 50 -11.00 -12.16 2.91
CA VAL A 50 -12.32 -12.80 2.86
C VAL A 50 -13.39 -11.71 2.90
N ASN A 51 -14.62 -12.10 2.58
CA ASN A 51 -15.77 -11.22 2.66
C ASN A 51 -16.86 -11.98 3.42
N GLY A 52 -17.11 -11.59 4.65
CA GLY A 52 -18.12 -12.22 5.47
C GLY A 52 -17.71 -12.37 6.92
N ILE A 53 -18.28 -13.37 7.57
CA ILE A 53 -18.05 -13.61 8.99
C ILE A 53 -16.60 -14.02 9.18
N GLY A 54 -15.86 -13.22 9.95
CA GLY A 54 -14.46 -13.45 10.19
C GLY A 54 -14.19 -14.73 10.95
N THR A 55 -13.06 -15.34 10.65
CA THR A 55 -12.53 -16.42 11.48
C THR A 55 -11.48 -15.81 12.40
N ASN A 56 -11.21 -16.47 13.52
CA ASN A 56 -10.23 -15.98 14.51
C ASN A 56 -8.78 -16.26 14.09
N LYS A 57 -8.52 -16.50 12.81
CA LYS A 57 -7.17 -16.77 12.32
C LYS A 57 -6.44 -15.45 12.05
N THR A 58 -5.20 -15.37 12.47
CA THR A 58 -4.39 -14.15 12.38
C THR A 58 -3.98 -13.78 10.97
N ASN A 59 -4.11 -14.72 10.02
CA ASN A 59 -3.74 -14.47 8.61
C ASN A 59 -4.94 -14.11 7.74
N ILE A 60 -6.10 -13.79 8.33
CA ILE A 60 -7.31 -13.47 7.59
C ILE A 60 -7.70 -12.03 7.83
N LEU A 61 -7.94 -11.30 6.73
CA LEU A 61 -8.44 -9.93 6.75
C LEU A 61 -9.81 -9.88 6.09
N ASN A 62 -10.76 -9.28 6.76
CA ASN A 62 -12.15 -9.24 6.29
C ASN A 62 -12.40 -7.97 5.48
N GLY A 63 -12.02 -8.00 4.20
CA GLY A 63 -12.26 -6.91 3.27
C GLY A 63 -11.23 -5.79 3.36
N ALA A 64 -11.44 -4.76 2.54
CA ALA A 64 -10.50 -3.65 2.40
C ALA A 64 -10.43 -2.76 3.64
N GLU A 65 -11.56 -2.52 4.31
CA GLU A 65 -11.57 -1.68 5.50
C GLU A 65 -10.83 -2.36 6.66
N CYS A 66 -10.99 -3.67 6.80
CA CYS A 66 -10.26 -4.45 7.79
C CYS A 66 -8.77 -4.42 7.50
N LEU A 67 -8.39 -4.62 6.24
CA LEU A 67 -6.99 -4.54 5.83
C LEU A 67 -6.41 -3.16 6.11
N ALA A 68 -7.15 -2.10 5.78
CA ALA A 68 -6.69 -0.73 6.00
C ALA A 68 -6.43 -0.46 7.49
N ALA A 69 -7.37 -0.86 8.34
CA ALA A 69 -7.22 -0.69 9.78
C ALA A 69 -6.03 -1.47 10.34
N TYR A 70 -5.86 -2.71 9.88
CA TYR A 70 -4.75 -3.56 10.28
C TYR A 70 -3.41 -2.94 9.86
N LEU A 71 -3.34 -2.47 8.62
CA LEU A 71 -2.13 -1.83 8.06
C LEU A 71 -1.77 -0.57 8.85
N VAL A 72 -2.76 0.30 9.10
CA VAL A 72 -2.55 1.53 9.88
C VAL A 72 -2.03 1.19 11.28
N GLY A 73 -2.65 0.21 11.94
CA GLY A 73 -2.24 -0.21 13.29
C GLY A 73 -0.80 -0.70 13.33
N LYS A 74 -0.41 -1.52 12.36
CA LYS A 74 0.96 -2.05 12.30
C LYS A 74 1.99 -0.99 11.95
N LEU A 75 1.67 -0.10 11.01
CA LEU A 75 2.57 0.98 10.63
C LEU A 75 2.73 2.01 11.73
N LYS A 76 1.61 2.35 12.39
CA LYS A 76 1.60 3.37 13.44
C LYS A 76 2.31 2.91 14.71
N GLY A 77 2.08 1.67 15.13
CA GLY A 77 2.60 1.19 16.40
C GLY A 77 2.21 2.13 17.52
N ASP A 78 3.15 2.40 18.42
CA ASP A 78 2.95 3.31 19.55
C ASP A 78 3.49 4.71 19.29
N GLU A 79 3.93 5.01 18.07
CA GLU A 79 4.60 6.27 17.77
C GLU A 79 3.62 7.37 17.38
N PRO A 80 3.64 8.53 18.06
CA PRO A 80 2.92 9.70 17.58
C PRO A 80 3.67 10.29 16.37
N GLY A 81 2.95 10.80 15.40
CA GLY A 81 3.58 11.33 14.18
C GLY A 81 3.98 10.25 13.20
N SER A 82 4.64 10.62 12.14
CA SER A 82 5.13 9.78 11.03
C SER A 82 4.03 9.19 10.14
N ILE A 83 3.01 8.58 10.72
CA ILE A 83 1.90 7.93 10.00
C ILE A 83 0.61 8.68 10.30
N TYR A 84 -0.07 9.10 9.24
CA TYR A 84 -1.32 9.88 9.33
C TYR A 84 -2.39 9.26 8.45
N LEU A 85 -3.57 9.08 9.01
CA LEU A 85 -4.72 8.59 8.25
C LEU A 85 -5.45 9.80 7.65
N GLN A 86 -5.67 9.75 6.35
CA GLN A 86 -6.34 10.81 5.62
C GLN A 86 -7.59 10.28 4.91
N ALA A 87 -8.52 11.19 4.63
CA ALA A 87 -9.60 10.86 3.72
C ALA A 87 -9.03 10.48 2.35
N PRO A 88 -9.75 9.67 1.56
CA PRO A 88 -9.27 9.30 0.23
C PRO A 88 -8.91 10.53 -0.59
N THR A 89 -7.72 10.54 -1.17
CA THR A 89 -7.27 11.64 -2.01
C THR A 89 -6.37 11.14 -3.13
N GLU A 90 -6.51 11.75 -4.30
CA GLU A 90 -5.60 11.52 -5.42
C GLU A 90 -4.53 12.61 -5.49
N ASP A 91 -4.63 13.63 -4.64
CA ASP A 91 -3.66 14.71 -4.60
C ASP A 91 -2.37 14.24 -3.94
N ALA A 92 -1.36 14.03 -4.75
CA ALA A 92 -0.05 13.55 -4.33
C ALA A 92 1.02 14.66 -4.39
N LYS A 93 0.62 15.91 -4.27
CA LYS A 93 1.55 17.03 -4.29
C LYS A 93 2.54 16.90 -3.12
N GLY A 94 3.83 16.95 -3.46
CA GLY A 94 4.89 16.81 -2.46
C GLY A 94 5.16 15.38 -2.03
N ILE A 95 4.54 14.40 -2.67
CA ILE A 95 4.71 12.98 -2.38
C ILE A 95 5.72 12.38 -3.35
N ASP A 96 6.64 11.58 -2.83
CA ASP A 96 7.71 10.97 -3.63
C ASP A 96 7.32 9.61 -4.20
N TYR A 97 6.53 8.83 -3.47
CA TYR A 97 6.07 7.51 -3.91
C TYR A 97 4.60 7.31 -3.55
N VAL A 98 3.88 6.65 -4.43
CA VAL A 98 2.49 6.24 -4.19
C VAL A 98 2.40 4.72 -4.26
N TYR A 99 1.81 4.14 -3.23
CA TYR A 99 1.57 2.70 -3.09
C TYR A 99 0.06 2.47 -3.13
N ASP A 100 -0.41 1.81 -4.19
CA ASP A 100 -1.84 1.50 -4.32
C ASP A 100 -2.06 0.02 -4.01
N LEU A 101 -2.95 -0.25 -3.06
CA LEU A 101 -3.33 -1.61 -2.68
C LEU A 101 -4.74 -1.89 -3.17
N PHE A 102 -4.89 -2.96 -3.95
CA PHE A 102 -6.18 -3.38 -4.48
C PHE A 102 -6.61 -4.66 -3.77
N VAL A 103 -7.72 -4.57 -3.05
CA VAL A 103 -8.18 -5.60 -2.12
C VAL A 103 -9.52 -6.14 -2.57
N ASP A 104 -9.54 -7.41 -2.92
CA ASP A 104 -10.72 -8.11 -3.44
C ASP A 104 -10.81 -9.46 -2.73
N ALA A 105 -11.97 -9.80 -2.20
CA ALA A 105 -12.15 -11.05 -1.44
C ALA A 105 -11.89 -12.25 -2.32
N GLY A 106 -11.13 -13.23 -1.80
CA GLY A 106 -10.78 -14.44 -2.52
C GLY A 106 -9.63 -14.28 -3.51
N GLU A 107 -9.10 -13.07 -3.66
CA GLU A 107 -8.02 -12.77 -4.60
C GLU A 107 -6.74 -12.39 -3.85
N LEU A 108 -5.62 -12.43 -4.56
CA LEU A 108 -4.36 -11.94 -4.02
C LEU A 108 -4.42 -10.42 -3.82
N ILE A 109 -3.74 -9.94 -2.78
CA ILE A 109 -3.60 -8.50 -2.55
C ILE A 109 -2.62 -7.97 -3.60
N ILE A 110 -3.06 -7.03 -4.42
CA ILE A 110 -2.23 -6.45 -5.49
C ILE A 110 -1.66 -5.13 -5.00
N LEU A 111 -0.36 -4.97 -5.21
CA LEU A 111 0.37 -3.74 -4.90
C LEU A 111 0.87 -3.11 -6.19
N VAL A 112 0.59 -1.83 -6.36
CA VAL A 112 1.15 -1.03 -7.45
C VAL A 112 1.97 0.09 -6.83
N VAL A 113 3.24 0.19 -7.18
CA VAL A 113 4.12 1.27 -6.70
C VAL A 113 4.43 2.18 -7.90
N ARG A 114 4.19 3.46 -7.73
CA ARG A 114 4.36 4.41 -8.84
C ARG A 114 4.95 5.73 -8.37
N ASP A 115 5.58 6.42 -9.32
CA ASP A 115 6.02 7.80 -9.15
C ASP A 115 4.82 8.71 -9.46
N PRO A 116 4.41 9.59 -8.53
CA PRO A 116 3.23 10.43 -8.76
C PRO A 116 3.46 11.55 -9.78
N TRP A 117 4.70 11.87 -10.10
CA TRP A 117 5.02 13.00 -11.01
C TRP A 117 4.86 12.61 -12.46
N ASP A 118 5.45 11.49 -12.88
CA ASP A 118 5.38 11.02 -14.26
C ASP A 118 4.49 9.80 -14.42
N ARG A 119 3.91 9.31 -13.32
CA ARG A 119 3.03 8.13 -13.28
C ARG A 119 3.72 6.84 -13.71
N THR A 120 5.03 6.80 -13.66
CA THR A 120 5.78 5.58 -13.96
C THR A 120 5.47 4.53 -12.90
N VAL A 121 5.04 3.35 -13.35
CA VAL A 121 4.80 2.21 -12.48
C VAL A 121 6.11 1.44 -12.35
N ILE A 122 6.62 1.32 -11.12
CA ILE A 122 7.86 0.59 -10.85
C ILE A 122 7.62 -0.81 -10.32
N TYR A 123 6.40 -1.11 -9.86
CA TYR A 123 5.97 -2.45 -9.52
C TYR A 123 4.46 -2.58 -9.68
N ASP A 124 4.00 -3.72 -10.21
CA ASP A 124 2.59 -4.06 -10.33
C ASP A 124 2.46 -5.57 -10.21
N GLY A 125 1.86 -6.04 -9.13
CA GLY A 125 1.69 -7.46 -8.92
C GLY A 125 1.28 -7.80 -7.48
N PRO A 126 1.23 -9.10 -7.16
CA PRO A 126 0.88 -9.53 -5.80
C PRO A 126 1.87 -8.99 -4.78
N VAL A 127 1.36 -8.62 -3.61
CA VAL A 127 2.22 -8.14 -2.51
C VAL A 127 3.22 -9.21 -2.09
N ASP A 128 2.85 -10.48 -2.17
CA ASP A 128 3.72 -11.59 -1.79
C ASP A 128 4.96 -11.71 -2.69
N SER A 129 4.87 -11.25 -3.93
CA SER A 129 5.97 -11.29 -4.89
C SER A 129 6.78 -10.01 -4.95
N PHE A 130 6.41 -9.01 -4.17
CA PHE A 130 7.07 -7.72 -4.18
C PHE A 130 8.49 -7.82 -3.61
N ASP A 131 9.47 -7.27 -4.34
CA ASP A 131 10.86 -7.20 -3.89
C ASP A 131 11.23 -5.73 -3.65
N PRO A 132 11.31 -5.30 -2.38
CA PRO A 132 11.59 -3.90 -2.07
C PRO A 132 12.95 -3.42 -2.60
N VAL A 133 13.96 -4.26 -2.53
CA VAL A 133 15.32 -3.90 -2.95
C VAL A 133 15.36 -3.71 -4.47
N GLU A 134 14.81 -4.66 -5.22
CA GLU A 134 14.76 -4.59 -6.67
C GLU A 134 13.92 -3.42 -7.17
N THR A 135 12.80 -3.15 -6.51
CA THR A 135 11.91 -2.05 -6.86
C THR A 135 12.62 -0.70 -6.67
N GLU A 136 13.35 -0.54 -5.57
CA GLU A 136 14.09 0.69 -5.33
C GLU A 136 15.24 0.85 -6.33
N ARG A 137 15.91 -0.25 -6.69
CA ARG A 137 16.94 -0.23 -7.73
C ARG A 137 16.37 0.25 -9.06
N ARG A 138 15.17 -0.20 -9.42
CA ARG A 138 14.48 0.26 -10.64
C ARG A 138 14.18 1.75 -10.58
N SER A 139 13.72 2.23 -9.44
CA SER A 139 13.42 3.64 -9.24
C SER A 139 14.67 4.50 -9.43
N ALA A 140 15.80 4.09 -8.84
CA ALA A 140 17.06 4.79 -8.98
C ALA A 140 17.57 4.79 -10.43
N SER A 141 17.41 3.65 -11.12
CA SER A 141 17.82 3.53 -12.53
C SER A 141 17.02 4.47 -13.43
N LEU A 142 15.72 4.61 -13.18
CA LEU A 142 14.88 5.53 -13.96
C LEU A 142 15.32 6.99 -13.73
N GLY A 143 15.73 7.34 -12.52
CA GLY A 143 16.25 8.66 -12.22
C GLY A 143 17.59 8.97 -12.90
N GLU A 144 18.41 7.95 -13.13
CA GLU A 144 19.70 8.10 -13.79
C GLU A 144 19.58 8.31 -15.31
N ASP A 145 18.49 7.85 -15.91
CA ASP A 145 18.26 7.97 -17.34
C ASP A 145 17.73 9.35 -17.75
N GLU A 146 17.51 10.21 -16.80
CA GLU A 146 17.13 11.60 -17.04
C GLU A 146 18.38 12.49 -17.09
#